data_044f08ebe2cdb52822c6fb1c6000ce8b
#
_entry.id   044f08ebe2cdb52822c6fb1c6000ce8b
#
_cell.length_a   1.000
_cell.length_b   1.000
_cell.length_c   1.000
_cell.angle_alpha   90.00
_cell.angle_beta   90.00
_cell.angle_gamma   90.00
#
_symmetry.space_group_name_H-M   'P 1'
#
loop_
_entity.id
_entity.type
_entity.pdbx_description
1 polymer ?
#
loop_
_entity_poly.entity_id
_entity_poly.type
_entity_poly.pdbx_seq_one_letter_code
_entity_poly.pdbx_strand_id
1 'polypeptide(L)'
;MYPFDITSLPLTAKTVGGIDTLYFFYETNQDYDNLYLDIIDQIEDGKAYYLKKDIPYKNNDIAVEINGFKFSYGGFKDGFNWLNSIESLFTFGFKDPKKMRQLNDIQVQINSIGNYSIGLKSTLALADNVVKGYVTGLRPITRMDVNVFVQFNFSWAKTDMFIARQLKREKYVDIQYGRKTQTLYIGDKPFLLRMYDKLAELKKSKKKKIMEEYFQNNGLSLDKPITNIEFEMHRSHLKRFNIKTVDDALANAETLFRQSMDAIRLVNLETLTENELLSDNRNRAETLPIWDHIKESYSIKEFLQLDMPLERMKRKLYAYTADDAVLDFIALEHKCNMHGTQLDYWFYEEVKRQKSHKENALEL
;
A
#
# COMPACT_ATOMS: atom_id res chain seq x y z
N MET A 1 23.68 9.75 -25.83
CA MET A 1 24.60 8.57 -25.80
C MET A 1 24.33 7.83 -24.50
N TYR A 2 23.91 6.59 -24.59
CA TYR A 2 23.63 5.74 -23.43
C TYR A 2 24.96 5.29 -22.81
N PRO A 3 25.03 5.03 -21.49
CA PRO A 3 26.27 4.64 -20.82
C PRO A 3 26.74 3.21 -21.17
N PHE A 4 26.01 2.49 -22.01
CA PHE A 4 26.27 1.12 -22.46
C PHE A 4 25.48 0.82 -23.75
N ASP A 5 25.80 -0.26 -24.42
CA ASP A 5 25.04 -0.74 -25.56
C ASP A 5 23.62 -1.15 -25.13
N ILE A 6 22.65 -0.34 -25.53
CA ILE A 6 21.21 -0.52 -25.22
C ILE A 6 20.65 -1.80 -25.83
N THR A 7 21.22 -2.27 -26.95
CA THR A 7 20.76 -3.49 -27.62
C THR A 7 21.24 -4.76 -26.90
N SER A 8 22.28 -4.64 -26.06
CA SER A 8 22.81 -5.73 -25.24
C SER A 8 22.16 -5.83 -23.85
N LEU A 9 21.08 -5.07 -23.56
CA LEU A 9 20.38 -5.15 -22.29
C LEU A 9 19.88 -6.57 -22.02
N PRO A 10 20.08 -7.10 -20.80
CA PRO A 10 19.72 -8.47 -20.51
C PRO A 10 18.21 -8.66 -20.60
N LEU A 11 17.75 -9.39 -21.63
CA LEU A 11 16.36 -9.86 -21.75
C LEU A 11 15.97 -10.87 -20.66
N THR A 12 16.90 -11.15 -19.73
CA THR A 12 16.75 -12.14 -18.65
C THR A 12 16.58 -11.49 -17.28
N ALA A 13 16.27 -10.20 -17.23
CA ALA A 13 16.02 -9.53 -15.96
C ALA A 13 14.86 -10.20 -15.23
N LYS A 14 15.09 -10.65 -14.00
CA LYS A 14 14.05 -11.26 -13.19
C LYS A 14 13.02 -10.20 -12.78
N THR A 15 11.76 -10.55 -12.91
CA THR A 15 10.62 -9.69 -12.59
C THR A 15 9.73 -10.35 -11.55
N VAL A 16 9.15 -9.54 -10.66
CA VAL A 16 8.14 -9.98 -9.67
C VAL A 16 7.01 -8.97 -9.67
N GLY A 17 5.85 -9.35 -10.18
CA GLY A 17 4.66 -8.51 -10.24
C GLY A 17 3.94 -8.43 -8.90
N GLY A 18 3.20 -7.34 -8.68
CA GLY A 18 2.41 -7.14 -7.47
C GLY A 18 1.42 -5.99 -7.57
N ILE A 19 0.79 -5.73 -6.43
CA ILE A 19 -0.07 -4.55 -6.19
C ILE A 19 0.45 -3.88 -4.93
N ASP A 20 0.99 -2.66 -5.07
CA ASP A 20 1.58 -1.95 -3.93
C ASP A 20 0.49 -1.40 -3.00
N THR A 21 -0.54 -0.79 -3.57
CA THR A 21 -1.61 -0.17 -2.79
C THR A 21 -2.96 -0.32 -3.48
N LEU A 22 -4.01 -0.45 -2.69
CA LEU A 22 -5.38 -0.56 -3.16
C LEU A 22 -6.28 0.35 -2.32
N TYR A 23 -7.07 1.21 -2.97
CA TYR A 23 -8.06 2.07 -2.33
C TYR A 23 -9.45 1.75 -2.83
N PHE A 24 -10.38 1.59 -1.92
CA PHE A 24 -11.78 1.34 -2.25
C PHE A 24 -12.70 1.87 -1.15
N PHE A 25 -14.00 1.80 -1.40
CA PHE A 25 -15.02 2.04 -0.39
C PHE A 25 -15.77 0.74 -0.09
N TYR A 26 -16.37 0.67 1.09
CA TYR A 26 -17.48 -0.23 1.34
C TYR A 26 -18.81 0.51 1.17
N GLU A 27 -19.78 -0.17 0.58
CA GLU A 27 -21.17 0.26 0.68
C GLU A 27 -21.71 -0.19 2.02
N THR A 28 -22.27 0.77 2.78
CA THR A 28 -22.77 0.56 4.13
C THR A 28 -24.24 0.12 4.14
N ASN A 29 -24.64 -0.56 5.21
CA ASN A 29 -26.04 -0.87 5.51
C ASN A 29 -26.58 0.06 6.63
N GLN A 30 -27.82 -0.20 7.09
CA GLN A 30 -28.49 0.61 8.12
C GLN A 30 -27.79 0.57 9.50
N ASP A 31 -26.98 -0.44 9.80
CA ASP A 31 -26.31 -0.59 11.10
C ASP A 31 -25.02 0.25 11.18
N TYR A 32 -24.61 0.87 10.08
CA TYR A 32 -23.41 1.71 10.04
C TYR A 32 -23.48 2.91 10.98
N ASP A 33 -24.65 3.52 11.16
CA ASP A 33 -24.83 4.67 12.05
C ASP A 33 -24.40 4.32 13.48
N ASN A 34 -24.72 3.12 13.94
CA ASN A 34 -24.34 2.62 15.27
C ASN A 34 -22.82 2.41 15.37
N LEU A 35 -22.21 1.81 14.34
CA LEU A 35 -20.76 1.67 14.29
C LEU A 35 -20.06 3.02 14.36
N TYR A 36 -20.53 3.99 13.57
CA TYR A 36 -19.92 5.31 13.55
C TYR A 36 -20.00 6.00 14.92
N LEU A 37 -21.14 5.94 15.60
CA LEU A 37 -21.33 6.49 16.95
C LEU A 37 -20.40 5.81 17.95
N ASP A 38 -20.29 4.48 17.93
CA ASP A 38 -19.38 3.74 18.81
C ASP A 38 -17.91 4.15 18.58
N ILE A 39 -17.47 4.33 17.33
CA ILE A 39 -16.13 4.83 17.00
C ILE A 39 -15.92 6.23 17.60
N ILE A 40 -16.88 7.13 17.45
CA ILE A 40 -16.77 8.49 17.97
C ILE A 40 -16.70 8.50 19.50
N ASP A 41 -17.53 7.71 20.15
CA ASP A 41 -17.54 7.60 21.62
C ASP A 41 -16.17 7.11 22.13
N GLN A 42 -15.60 6.07 21.53
CA GLN A 42 -14.26 5.58 21.88
C GLN A 42 -13.17 6.65 21.67
N ILE A 43 -13.25 7.46 20.59
CA ILE A 43 -12.29 8.54 20.34
C ILE A 43 -12.44 9.63 21.40
N GLU A 44 -13.65 10.06 21.72
CA GLU A 44 -13.89 11.13 22.72
C GLU A 44 -13.50 10.67 24.14
N ASP A 45 -13.81 9.44 24.50
CA ASP A 45 -13.41 8.85 25.76
C ASP A 45 -11.87 8.78 25.88
N GLY A 46 -11.17 8.38 24.81
CA GLY A 46 -9.72 8.39 24.76
C GLY A 46 -9.14 9.80 24.96
N LYS A 47 -9.71 10.82 24.33
CA LYS A 47 -9.31 12.22 24.52
C LYS A 47 -9.55 12.67 25.97
N ALA A 48 -10.76 12.40 26.50
CA ALA A 48 -11.12 12.75 27.86
C ALA A 48 -10.21 12.12 28.91
N TYR A 49 -9.77 10.86 28.69
CA TYR A 49 -8.81 10.17 29.53
C TYR A 49 -7.50 10.95 29.68
N TYR A 50 -6.88 11.35 28.56
CA TYR A 50 -5.61 12.10 28.59
C TYR A 50 -5.76 13.49 29.19
N LEU A 51 -6.85 14.19 28.86
CA LEU A 51 -7.15 15.50 29.43
C LEU A 51 -7.36 15.45 30.95
N LYS A 52 -8.08 14.45 31.44
CA LYS A 52 -8.32 14.28 32.89
C LYS A 52 -7.04 13.99 33.67
N LYS A 53 -6.07 13.30 33.06
CA LYS A 53 -4.77 12.97 33.67
C LYS A 53 -3.70 14.03 33.43
N ASP A 54 -4.01 15.09 32.67
CA ASP A 54 -3.04 16.12 32.26
C ASP A 54 -1.80 15.53 31.56
N ILE A 55 -2.01 14.48 30.74
CA ILE A 55 -0.96 13.82 29.99
C ILE A 55 -0.95 14.33 28.56
N PRO A 56 0.16 14.85 28.01
CA PRO A 56 0.27 15.19 26.60
C PRO A 56 0.07 13.95 25.71
N TYR A 57 -0.73 14.05 24.68
CA TYR A 57 -1.03 12.94 23.77
C TYR A 57 -1.03 13.38 22.31
N LYS A 58 -0.87 12.40 21.43
CA LYS A 58 -1.10 12.52 19.99
C LYS A 58 -2.34 11.70 19.63
N ASN A 59 -2.94 11.99 18.48
CA ASN A 59 -4.09 11.20 18.02
C ASN A 59 -3.81 9.69 18.00
N ASN A 60 -2.60 9.29 17.57
CA ASN A 60 -2.21 7.86 17.48
C ASN A 60 -2.13 7.14 18.83
N ASP A 61 -2.16 7.87 19.94
CA ASP A 61 -2.17 7.29 21.30
C ASP A 61 -3.60 6.85 21.70
N ILE A 62 -4.62 7.27 20.92
CA ILE A 62 -6.01 6.89 21.13
C ILE A 62 -6.28 5.59 20.41
N ALA A 63 -6.67 4.57 21.18
CA ALA A 63 -7.04 3.27 20.66
C ALA A 63 -8.55 3.19 20.37
N VAL A 64 -8.90 2.52 19.27
CA VAL A 64 -10.28 2.21 18.87
C VAL A 64 -10.36 0.72 18.57
N GLU A 65 -11.41 0.04 18.99
CA GLU A 65 -11.65 -1.38 18.69
C GLU A 65 -12.94 -1.55 17.89
N ILE A 66 -12.87 -2.31 16.79
CA ILE A 66 -14.01 -2.65 15.94
C ILE A 66 -14.01 -4.16 15.71
N ASN A 67 -15.07 -4.88 16.09
CA ASN A 67 -15.19 -6.34 15.93
C ASN A 67 -13.95 -7.12 16.43
N GLY A 68 -13.34 -6.67 17.55
CA GLY A 68 -12.14 -7.28 18.13
C GLY A 68 -10.82 -6.92 17.47
N PHE A 69 -10.84 -6.04 16.45
CA PHE A 69 -9.63 -5.49 15.81
C PHE A 69 -9.27 -4.15 16.43
N LYS A 70 -7.98 -3.98 16.76
CA LYS A 70 -7.47 -2.76 17.37
C LYS A 70 -6.88 -1.81 16.33
N PHE A 71 -7.13 -0.54 16.54
CA PHE A 71 -6.67 0.56 15.69
C PHE A 71 -6.09 1.69 16.54
N SER A 72 -5.18 2.46 15.95
CA SER A 72 -4.81 3.78 16.45
C SER A 72 -5.56 4.87 15.68
N TYR A 73 -6.04 5.89 16.38
CA TYR A 73 -6.72 7.02 15.75
C TYR A 73 -5.73 7.90 14.98
N GLY A 74 -5.91 8.01 13.66
CA GLY A 74 -5.06 8.81 12.77
C GLY A 74 -5.46 10.29 12.67
N GLY A 75 -6.59 10.68 13.28
CA GLY A 75 -7.12 12.04 13.25
C GLY A 75 -8.27 12.21 12.24
N PHE A 76 -8.89 13.41 12.29
CA PHE A 76 -9.96 13.78 11.36
C PHE A 76 -9.36 14.54 10.17
N LYS A 77 -9.58 14.01 8.95
CA LYS A 77 -9.07 14.61 7.71
C LYS A 77 -10.00 14.30 6.55
N ASP A 78 -10.22 15.27 5.65
CA ASP A 78 -11.03 15.14 4.42
C ASP A 78 -12.46 14.65 4.66
N GLY A 79 -12.99 14.89 5.87
CA GLY A 79 -14.33 14.48 6.27
C GLY A 79 -14.45 13.07 6.84
N PHE A 80 -13.33 12.39 7.07
CA PHE A 80 -13.24 11.06 7.65
C PHE A 80 -12.48 11.07 8.99
N ASN A 81 -12.92 10.24 9.93
CA ASN A 81 -12.10 9.81 11.06
C ASN A 81 -11.24 8.65 10.61
N TRP A 82 -9.92 8.82 10.62
CA TRP A 82 -8.98 7.81 10.14
C TRP A 82 -8.51 6.91 11.26
N LEU A 83 -8.55 5.61 11.02
CA LEU A 83 -8.09 4.56 11.91
C LEU A 83 -7.02 3.73 11.20
N ASN A 84 -5.85 3.60 11.82
CA ASN A 84 -4.75 2.78 11.29
C ASN A 84 -4.73 1.45 12.04
N SER A 85 -4.73 0.33 11.33
CA SER A 85 -4.51 -0.96 12.00
C SER A 85 -3.15 -0.97 12.70
N ILE A 86 -3.08 -1.55 13.88
CA ILE A 86 -1.83 -1.59 14.68
C ILE A 86 -0.70 -2.21 13.85
N GLU A 87 -0.99 -3.24 13.07
CA GLU A 87 -0.06 -3.92 12.18
C GLU A 87 0.26 -3.15 10.89
N SER A 88 -0.33 -1.99 10.68
CA SER A 88 -0.19 -1.17 9.48
C SER A 88 -0.59 -1.89 8.17
N LEU A 89 -1.49 -2.88 8.25
CA LEU A 89 -1.95 -3.65 7.09
C LEU A 89 -2.89 -2.83 6.21
N PHE A 90 -3.77 -2.08 6.87
CA PHE A 90 -4.78 -1.24 6.23
C PHE A 90 -5.12 -0.03 7.10
N THR A 91 -5.70 0.95 6.47
CA THR A 91 -6.23 2.16 7.09
C THR A 91 -7.70 2.31 6.70
N PHE A 92 -8.55 2.60 7.68
CA PHE A 92 -9.97 2.91 7.47
C PHE A 92 -10.24 4.39 7.69
N GLY A 93 -11.10 4.97 6.87
CA GLY A 93 -11.70 6.29 7.08
C GLY A 93 -13.21 6.13 7.25
N PHE A 94 -13.74 6.56 8.38
CA PHE A 94 -15.18 6.53 8.70
C PHE A 94 -15.76 7.93 8.62
N LYS A 95 -16.80 8.10 7.81
CA LYS A 95 -17.47 9.39 7.58
C LYS A 95 -18.77 9.46 8.39
N ASP A 96 -19.09 10.66 8.91
CA ASP A 96 -20.36 10.91 9.56
C ASP A 96 -21.54 10.67 8.60
N PRO A 97 -22.42 9.69 8.88
CA PRO A 97 -23.53 9.34 7.99
C PRO A 97 -24.55 10.47 7.83
N LYS A 98 -24.67 11.38 8.81
CA LYS A 98 -25.56 12.54 8.76
C LYS A 98 -25.08 13.63 7.80
N LYS A 99 -23.81 13.60 7.37
CA LYS A 99 -23.28 14.57 6.41
C LYS A 99 -23.51 14.08 5.00
N MET A 100 -24.50 14.63 4.30
CA MET A 100 -24.74 14.35 2.89
C MET A 100 -23.52 14.71 2.05
N ARG A 101 -22.85 13.69 1.52
CA ARG A 101 -21.72 13.82 0.56
C ARG A 101 -21.86 12.73 -0.50
N GLN A 102 -21.25 12.98 -1.67
CA GLN A 102 -21.24 12.03 -2.80
C GLN A 102 -20.33 10.80 -2.60
N LEU A 103 -19.68 10.67 -1.44
CA LEU A 103 -18.75 9.59 -1.14
C LEU A 103 -19.40 8.57 -0.21
N ASN A 104 -19.08 7.29 -0.41
CA ASN A 104 -19.46 6.22 0.50
C ASN A 104 -18.84 6.43 1.89
N ASP A 105 -19.42 5.83 2.91
CA ASP A 105 -19.15 6.17 4.30
C ASP A 105 -17.87 5.55 4.87
N ILE A 106 -17.43 4.41 4.33
CA ILE A 106 -16.18 3.76 4.75
C ILE A 106 -15.18 3.73 3.61
N GLN A 107 -14.08 4.46 3.74
CA GLN A 107 -12.95 4.39 2.84
C GLN A 107 -11.88 3.44 3.39
N VAL A 108 -11.27 2.65 2.51
CA VAL A 108 -10.21 1.71 2.88
C VAL A 108 -8.99 1.93 2.01
N GLN A 109 -7.83 1.88 2.65
CA GLN A 109 -6.54 1.76 2.00
C GLN A 109 -5.88 0.45 2.46
N ILE A 110 -5.64 -0.47 1.55
CA ILE A 110 -4.78 -1.63 1.79
C ILE A 110 -3.34 -1.19 1.56
N ASN A 111 -2.51 -1.39 2.57
CA ASN A 111 -1.12 -0.95 2.57
C ASN A 111 -0.19 -2.03 2.00
N SER A 112 0.94 -1.62 1.45
CA SER A 112 1.96 -2.56 0.94
C SER A 112 2.47 -3.54 2.01
N ILE A 113 2.47 -3.15 3.29
CA ILE A 113 2.81 -4.07 4.39
C ILE A 113 1.87 -5.28 4.38
N GLY A 114 0.56 -5.07 4.33
CA GLY A 114 -0.43 -6.15 4.25
C GLY A 114 -0.21 -7.02 3.00
N ASN A 115 -0.07 -6.37 1.86
CA ASN A 115 0.08 -7.06 0.57
C ASN A 115 1.30 -7.99 0.50
N TYR A 116 2.44 -7.54 1.02
CA TYR A 116 3.71 -8.28 0.91
C TYR A 116 4.05 -9.14 2.13
N SER A 117 3.32 -8.98 3.26
CA SER A 117 3.54 -9.81 4.46
C SER A 117 2.64 -11.02 4.52
N ILE A 118 1.33 -10.83 4.42
CA ILE A 118 0.31 -11.89 4.56
C ILE A 118 -0.45 -12.17 3.27
N GLY A 119 -0.21 -11.38 2.25
CA GLY A 119 -0.91 -11.47 0.99
C GLY A 119 -2.18 -10.61 0.91
N LEU A 120 -2.47 -10.16 -0.31
CA LEU A 120 -3.60 -9.28 -0.58
C LEU A 120 -4.94 -9.91 -0.23
N LYS A 121 -5.14 -11.19 -0.55
CA LYS A 121 -6.41 -11.89 -0.24
C LYS A 121 -6.67 -11.96 1.26
N SER A 122 -5.65 -12.33 2.04
CA SER A 122 -5.76 -12.39 3.51
C SER A 122 -6.00 -11.01 4.09
N THR A 123 -5.31 -9.98 3.57
CA THR A 123 -5.50 -8.60 4.01
C THR A 123 -6.91 -8.09 3.72
N LEU A 124 -7.47 -8.38 2.53
CA LEU A 124 -8.85 -8.06 2.18
C LEU A 124 -9.85 -8.78 3.09
N ALA A 125 -9.65 -10.09 3.32
CA ALA A 125 -10.52 -10.87 4.21
C ALA A 125 -10.51 -10.32 5.65
N LEU A 126 -9.36 -9.85 6.15
CA LEU A 126 -9.29 -9.18 7.44
C LEU A 126 -10.05 -7.85 7.44
N ALA A 127 -9.88 -7.03 6.40
CA ALA A 127 -10.60 -5.78 6.26
C ALA A 127 -12.12 -6.02 6.20
N ASP A 128 -12.59 -7.06 5.47
CA ASP A 128 -13.99 -7.46 5.43
C ASP A 128 -14.49 -7.86 6.84
N ASN A 129 -13.69 -8.58 7.61
CA ASN A 129 -14.06 -8.99 8.98
C ASN A 129 -14.16 -7.82 9.95
N VAL A 130 -13.34 -6.76 9.79
CA VAL A 130 -13.43 -5.54 10.62
C VAL A 130 -14.81 -4.90 10.51
N VAL A 131 -15.35 -4.80 9.29
CA VAL A 131 -16.63 -4.10 9.02
C VAL A 131 -17.81 -5.07 8.83
N LYS A 132 -17.62 -6.34 9.15
CA LYS A 132 -18.66 -7.36 9.04
C LYS A 132 -19.89 -6.98 9.87
N GLY A 133 -21.05 -7.05 9.25
CA GLY A 133 -22.33 -6.65 9.85
C GLY A 133 -22.75 -5.22 9.50
N TYR A 134 -21.84 -4.36 9.01
CA TYR A 134 -22.11 -2.94 8.75
C TYR A 134 -22.07 -2.58 7.25
N VAL A 135 -21.75 -3.55 6.38
CA VAL A 135 -21.56 -3.33 4.95
C VAL A 135 -22.36 -4.33 4.11
N THR A 136 -22.62 -3.99 2.84
CA THR A 136 -23.32 -4.85 1.88
C THR A 136 -22.39 -5.86 1.20
N GLY A 137 -21.08 -5.71 1.34
CA GLY A 137 -20.05 -6.54 0.71
C GLY A 137 -19.51 -6.00 -0.61
N LEU A 138 -20.15 -5.02 -1.24
CA LEU A 138 -19.61 -4.36 -2.43
C LEU A 138 -18.40 -3.46 -2.06
N ARG A 139 -17.35 -3.53 -2.91
CA ARG A 139 -16.09 -2.81 -2.75
C ARG A 139 -15.78 -1.95 -3.98
N PRO A 140 -16.47 -0.79 -4.17
CA PRO A 140 -16.18 0.12 -5.28
C PRO A 140 -14.76 0.66 -5.21
N ILE A 141 -13.95 0.38 -6.25
CA ILE A 141 -12.55 0.79 -6.30
C ILE A 141 -12.38 2.26 -6.63
N THR A 142 -11.37 2.90 -6.03
CA THR A 142 -11.02 4.30 -6.28
C THR A 142 -9.60 4.49 -6.79
N ARG A 143 -8.67 3.60 -6.40
CA ARG A 143 -7.29 3.61 -6.87
C ARG A 143 -6.68 2.22 -6.74
N MET A 144 -5.84 1.88 -7.70
CA MET A 144 -4.96 0.72 -7.66
C MET A 144 -3.57 1.10 -8.15
N ASP A 145 -2.55 0.68 -7.42
CA ASP A 145 -1.15 0.85 -7.82
C ASP A 145 -0.61 -0.54 -8.16
N VAL A 146 -0.58 -0.86 -9.46
CA VAL A 146 0.06 -2.10 -9.94
C VAL A 146 1.54 -1.88 -10.15
N ASN A 147 2.36 -2.83 -9.75
CA ASN A 147 3.79 -2.67 -9.83
C ASN A 147 4.52 -3.95 -10.23
N VAL A 148 5.76 -3.77 -10.68
CA VAL A 148 6.73 -4.84 -10.88
C VAL A 148 8.07 -4.47 -10.28
N PHE A 149 8.66 -5.39 -9.54
CA PHE A 149 10.04 -5.31 -9.10
C PHE A 149 10.92 -5.98 -10.15
N VAL A 150 11.90 -5.24 -10.64
CA VAL A 150 12.79 -5.70 -11.72
C VAL A 150 14.22 -5.73 -11.18
N GLN A 151 14.89 -6.86 -11.31
CA GLN A 151 16.32 -7.01 -10.97
C GLN A 151 17.18 -6.33 -12.04
N PHE A 152 17.05 -5.02 -12.15
CA PHE A 152 17.76 -4.22 -13.15
C PHE A 152 17.94 -2.77 -12.66
N ASN A 153 18.99 -2.09 -13.11
CA ASN A 153 19.30 -0.72 -12.76
C ASN A 153 18.85 0.25 -13.84
N PHE A 154 17.81 1.04 -13.56
CA PHE A 154 17.30 2.10 -14.45
C PHE A 154 17.81 3.51 -14.10
N SER A 155 18.84 3.66 -13.27
CA SER A 155 19.35 4.98 -12.86
C SER A 155 19.88 5.85 -14.02
N TRP A 156 20.04 5.29 -15.20
CA TRP A 156 20.43 5.95 -16.44
C TRP A 156 19.24 6.50 -17.23
N ALA A 157 18.02 5.96 -16.99
CA ALA A 157 16.84 6.40 -17.71
C ALA A 157 16.51 7.86 -17.37
N LYS A 158 16.10 8.62 -18.39
CA LYS A 158 15.73 10.02 -18.28
C LYS A 158 14.29 10.20 -18.76
N THR A 159 13.68 11.28 -18.35
CA THR A 159 12.30 11.62 -18.71
C THR A 159 12.07 11.74 -20.22
N ASP A 160 13.03 12.25 -20.97
CA ASP A 160 12.97 12.43 -22.43
C ASP A 160 12.97 11.09 -23.21
N MET A 161 13.34 9.99 -22.57
CA MET A 161 13.29 8.66 -23.13
C MET A 161 11.90 7.99 -22.99
N PHE A 162 10.96 8.63 -22.33
CA PHE A 162 9.60 8.10 -22.19
C PHE A 162 8.64 8.76 -23.17
N ILE A 163 7.79 7.95 -23.78
CA ILE A 163 6.71 8.38 -24.67
C ILE A 163 5.38 8.03 -24.02
N ALA A 164 4.56 9.04 -23.75
CA ALA A 164 3.26 8.90 -23.11
C ALA A 164 2.14 9.33 -24.06
N ARG A 165 1.51 8.38 -24.76
CA ARG A 165 0.55 8.67 -25.86
C ARG A 165 -0.81 9.21 -25.45
N GLN A 166 -1.23 9.05 -24.20
CA GLN A 166 -2.61 9.29 -23.77
C GLN A 166 -2.78 10.33 -22.67
N LEU A 167 -1.71 11.00 -22.27
CA LEU A 167 -1.77 11.98 -21.22
C LEU A 167 -2.09 13.35 -21.80
N LYS A 168 -3.21 13.94 -21.39
CA LYS A 168 -3.58 15.32 -21.77
C LYS A 168 -2.61 16.38 -21.22
N ARG A 169 -1.88 16.04 -20.15
CA ARG A 169 -0.82 16.84 -19.55
C ARG A 169 0.31 15.89 -19.19
N GLU A 170 1.39 16.01 -19.91
CA GLU A 170 2.61 15.29 -19.62
C GLU A 170 3.33 16.03 -18.51
N LYS A 171 3.46 15.40 -17.35
CA LYS A 171 4.31 15.90 -16.28
C LYS A 171 5.47 14.93 -16.11
N TYR A 172 6.67 15.44 -16.28
CA TYR A 172 7.89 14.69 -16.09
C TYR A 172 8.65 15.26 -14.91
N VAL A 173 8.96 14.44 -13.93
CA VAL A 173 9.76 14.83 -12.76
C VAL A 173 10.86 13.81 -12.57
N ASP A 174 12.09 14.27 -12.55
CA ASP A 174 13.28 13.47 -12.25
C ASP A 174 13.86 13.95 -10.92
N ILE A 175 13.85 13.06 -9.91
CA ILE A 175 14.48 13.32 -8.62
C ILE A 175 15.84 12.64 -8.63
N GLN A 176 16.91 13.43 -8.59
CA GLN A 176 18.27 12.96 -8.66
C GLN A 176 18.98 13.06 -7.31
N TYR A 177 19.87 12.10 -7.06
CA TYR A 177 20.88 12.20 -6.02
C TYR A 177 22.28 12.17 -6.67
N GLY A 178 22.93 13.32 -6.68
CA GLY A 178 24.14 13.51 -7.49
C GLY A 178 23.84 13.43 -8.99
N ARG A 179 24.50 12.48 -9.69
CA ARG A 179 24.30 12.24 -11.14
C ARG A 179 23.37 11.06 -11.44
N LYS A 180 22.76 10.44 -10.43
CA LYS A 180 21.92 9.24 -10.59
C LYS A 180 20.46 9.58 -10.33
N THR A 181 19.60 9.23 -11.26
CA THR A 181 18.16 9.30 -11.08
C THR A 181 17.74 8.31 -9.98
N GLN A 182 17.04 8.81 -8.97
CA GLN A 182 16.45 7.98 -7.91
C GLN A 182 14.98 7.68 -8.15
N THR A 183 14.24 8.65 -8.66
CA THR A 183 12.80 8.50 -8.92
C THR A 183 12.42 9.30 -10.15
N LEU A 184 11.71 8.64 -11.07
CA LEU A 184 11.04 9.23 -12.21
C LEU A 184 9.54 9.21 -12.02
N TYR A 185 8.88 10.30 -12.34
CA TYR A 185 7.43 10.42 -12.43
C TYR A 185 7.07 10.81 -13.86
N ILE A 186 6.22 10.03 -14.52
CA ILE A 186 5.73 10.28 -15.87
C ILE A 186 4.20 10.32 -15.84
N GLY A 187 3.63 11.46 -16.21
CA GLY A 187 2.19 11.68 -16.14
C GLY A 187 1.73 12.34 -14.84
N ASP A 188 0.44 12.51 -14.70
CA ASP A 188 -0.24 13.07 -13.52
C ASP A 188 -1.58 12.36 -13.34
N LYS A 189 -2.25 12.61 -12.20
CA LYS A 189 -3.57 12.04 -11.96
C LYS A 189 -4.51 12.30 -13.15
N PRO A 190 -5.27 11.31 -13.60
CA PRO A 190 -5.61 10.05 -12.92
C PRO A 190 -4.73 8.85 -13.28
N PHE A 191 -3.64 9.01 -14.03
CA PHE A 191 -2.76 7.93 -14.45
C PHE A 191 -1.30 8.39 -14.44
N LEU A 192 -0.46 7.70 -13.67
CA LEU A 192 0.91 8.10 -13.37
C LEU A 192 1.82 6.88 -13.31
N LEU A 193 2.98 6.92 -13.99
CA LEU A 193 4.09 6.00 -13.78
C LEU A 193 5.04 6.56 -12.73
N ARG A 194 5.42 5.73 -11.78
CA ARG A 194 6.55 5.93 -10.86
C ARG A 194 7.61 4.85 -11.10
N MET A 195 8.85 5.25 -11.27
CA MET A 195 9.98 4.34 -11.40
C MET A 195 11.09 4.78 -10.44
N TYR A 196 11.55 3.89 -9.57
CA TYR A 196 12.52 4.24 -8.54
C TYR A 196 13.35 3.06 -8.03
N ASP A 197 14.52 3.38 -7.45
CA ASP A 197 15.38 2.41 -6.76
C ASP A 197 14.69 1.97 -5.46
N LYS A 198 14.21 0.72 -5.47
CA LYS A 198 13.48 0.16 -4.33
C LYS A 198 14.37 -0.09 -3.11
N LEU A 199 15.61 -0.52 -3.31
CA LEU A 199 16.52 -0.75 -2.18
C LEU A 199 16.93 0.56 -1.50
N ALA A 200 17.07 1.65 -2.27
CA ALA A 200 17.33 2.98 -1.70
C ALA A 200 16.12 3.48 -0.89
N GLU A 201 14.89 3.28 -1.37
CA GLU A 201 13.65 3.62 -0.64
C GLU A 201 13.55 2.85 0.67
N LEU A 202 13.87 1.56 0.66
CA LEU A 202 13.77 0.70 1.83
C LEU A 202 14.73 1.05 2.96
N LYS A 203 15.86 1.71 2.68
CA LYS A 203 16.83 2.08 3.73
C LYS A 203 16.22 2.90 4.87
N LYS A 204 15.19 3.69 4.57
CA LYS A 204 14.49 4.57 5.53
C LYS A 204 13.08 4.05 5.89
N SER A 205 12.70 2.88 5.41
CA SER A 205 11.33 2.37 5.53
C SER A 205 11.18 1.37 6.66
N LYS A 206 10.08 1.50 7.44
CA LYS A 206 9.70 0.52 8.47
C LYS A 206 9.39 -0.87 7.87
N LYS A 207 9.00 -0.93 6.60
CA LYS A 207 8.70 -2.18 5.86
C LYS A 207 9.94 -2.91 5.31
N LYS A 208 11.17 -2.41 5.59
CA LYS A 208 12.42 -2.93 5.01
C LYS A 208 12.55 -4.45 5.16
N LYS A 209 12.43 -4.96 6.38
CA LYS A 209 12.61 -6.39 6.66
C LYS A 209 11.59 -7.27 5.92
N ILE A 210 10.34 -6.85 5.86
CA ILE A 210 9.25 -7.57 5.17
C ILE A 210 9.55 -7.63 3.67
N MET A 211 9.96 -6.51 3.09
CA MET A 211 10.25 -6.43 1.66
C MET A 211 11.51 -7.20 1.27
N GLU A 212 12.56 -7.15 2.09
CA GLU A 212 13.78 -7.93 1.86
C GLU A 212 13.46 -9.44 1.86
N GLU A 213 12.68 -9.90 2.82
CA GLU A 213 12.23 -11.29 2.89
C GLU A 213 11.35 -11.66 1.68
N TYR A 214 10.42 -10.78 1.29
CA TYR A 214 9.59 -10.98 0.10
C TYR A 214 10.45 -11.11 -1.16
N PHE A 215 11.46 -10.26 -1.35
CA PHE A 215 12.36 -10.33 -2.49
C PHE A 215 13.14 -11.63 -2.53
N GLN A 216 13.74 -12.04 -1.42
CA GLN A 216 14.49 -13.30 -1.32
C GLN A 216 13.62 -14.52 -1.63
N ASN A 217 12.40 -14.56 -1.07
CA ASN A 217 11.45 -15.65 -1.30
C ASN A 217 11.01 -15.74 -2.77
N ASN A 218 11.01 -14.62 -3.48
CA ASN A 218 10.72 -14.55 -4.92
C ASN A 218 12.00 -14.58 -5.77
N GLY A 219 13.16 -14.85 -5.15
CA GLY A 219 14.45 -15.05 -5.80
C GLY A 219 15.06 -13.81 -6.41
N LEU A 220 14.72 -12.60 -5.92
CA LEU A 220 15.46 -11.38 -6.19
C LEU A 220 16.65 -11.28 -5.22
N SER A 221 17.83 -10.93 -5.74
CA SER A 221 19.03 -10.74 -4.91
C SER A 221 19.08 -9.33 -4.35
N LEU A 222 19.34 -9.20 -3.05
CA LEU A 222 19.53 -7.89 -2.40
C LEU A 222 20.88 -7.23 -2.71
N ASP A 223 21.83 -8.00 -3.26
CA ASP A 223 23.16 -7.49 -3.67
C ASP A 223 23.14 -6.83 -5.05
N LYS A 224 22.02 -6.92 -5.77
CA LYS A 224 21.82 -6.34 -7.09
C LYS A 224 20.73 -5.26 -7.02
N PRO A 225 20.81 -4.24 -7.89
CA PRO A 225 19.75 -3.21 -7.97
C PRO A 225 18.37 -3.83 -8.19
N ILE A 226 17.38 -3.32 -7.47
CA ILE A 226 15.96 -3.64 -7.68
C ILE A 226 15.25 -2.33 -7.97
N THR A 227 14.69 -2.21 -9.17
CA THR A 227 13.86 -1.08 -9.56
C THR A 227 12.40 -1.43 -9.40
N ASN A 228 11.62 -0.55 -8.79
CA ASN A 228 10.15 -0.62 -8.81
C ASN A 228 9.62 0.21 -9.97
N ILE A 229 8.79 -0.41 -10.81
CA ILE A 229 8.02 0.25 -11.87
C ILE A 229 6.56 0.13 -11.45
N GLU A 230 5.90 1.24 -11.19
CA GLU A 230 4.59 1.30 -10.56
C GLU A 230 3.66 2.24 -11.32
N PHE A 231 2.47 1.74 -11.66
CA PHE A 231 1.41 2.53 -12.29
C PHE A 231 0.31 2.83 -11.29
N GLU A 232 0.16 4.11 -10.94
CA GLU A 232 -0.92 4.63 -10.11
C GLU A 232 -2.14 4.93 -10.99
N MET A 233 -3.24 4.22 -10.77
CA MET A 233 -4.48 4.34 -11.53
C MET A 233 -5.64 4.74 -10.62
N HIS A 234 -6.18 5.94 -10.83
CA HIS A 234 -7.35 6.44 -10.10
C HIS A 234 -8.66 6.06 -10.79
N ARG A 235 -9.78 6.21 -10.06
CA ARG A 235 -11.13 5.83 -10.46
C ARG A 235 -11.52 6.27 -11.88
N SER A 236 -11.20 7.51 -12.28
CA SER A 236 -11.54 8.00 -13.61
C SER A 236 -10.78 7.30 -14.73
N HIS A 237 -9.54 6.85 -14.46
CA HIS A 237 -8.78 6.01 -15.39
C HIS A 237 -9.35 4.58 -15.43
N LEU A 238 -9.56 3.96 -14.28
CA LEU A 238 -10.09 2.59 -14.14
C LEU A 238 -11.47 2.43 -14.82
N LYS A 239 -12.34 3.44 -14.69
CA LYS A 239 -13.66 3.47 -15.35
C LYS A 239 -13.58 3.36 -16.89
N ARG A 240 -12.51 3.84 -17.52
CA ARG A 240 -12.31 3.72 -18.99
C ARG A 240 -12.17 2.26 -19.43
N PHE A 241 -11.77 1.38 -18.53
CA PHE A 241 -11.66 -0.06 -18.73
C PHE A 241 -12.83 -0.84 -18.11
N ASN A 242 -13.91 -0.14 -17.74
CA ASN A 242 -15.09 -0.70 -17.06
C ASN A 242 -14.78 -1.37 -15.70
N ILE A 243 -13.67 -0.99 -15.06
CA ILE A 243 -13.30 -1.48 -13.74
C ILE A 243 -14.06 -0.65 -12.68
N LYS A 244 -14.91 -1.29 -11.91
CA LYS A 244 -15.80 -0.64 -10.93
C LYS A 244 -15.52 -1.08 -9.50
N THR A 245 -15.13 -2.33 -9.31
CA THR A 245 -14.93 -2.98 -8.01
C THR A 245 -13.48 -3.45 -7.84
N VAL A 246 -13.14 -3.81 -6.61
CA VAL A 246 -11.85 -4.47 -6.30
C VAL A 246 -11.71 -5.78 -7.09
N ASP A 247 -12.78 -6.57 -7.16
CA ASP A 247 -12.75 -7.86 -7.85
C ASP A 247 -12.53 -7.69 -9.37
N ASP A 248 -13.18 -6.70 -10.00
CA ASP A 248 -12.89 -6.34 -11.40
C ASP A 248 -11.42 -5.97 -11.58
N ALA A 249 -10.87 -5.17 -10.66
CA ALA A 249 -9.48 -4.70 -10.74
C ALA A 249 -8.49 -5.86 -10.61
N LEU A 250 -8.71 -6.77 -9.68
CA LEU A 250 -7.84 -7.94 -9.48
C LEU A 250 -7.90 -8.91 -10.66
N ALA A 251 -9.10 -9.14 -11.21
CA ALA A 251 -9.28 -9.98 -12.39
C ALA A 251 -8.57 -9.42 -13.65
N ASN A 252 -8.40 -8.10 -13.73
CA ASN A 252 -7.82 -7.42 -14.89
C ASN A 252 -6.44 -6.81 -14.64
N ALA A 253 -5.81 -7.04 -13.49
CA ALA A 253 -4.56 -6.36 -13.10
C ALA A 253 -3.41 -6.58 -14.09
N GLU A 254 -3.24 -7.79 -14.62
CA GLU A 254 -2.20 -8.08 -15.63
C GLU A 254 -2.47 -7.34 -16.94
N THR A 255 -3.73 -7.29 -17.39
CA THR A 255 -4.12 -6.55 -18.59
C THR A 255 -3.91 -5.05 -18.41
N LEU A 256 -4.31 -4.51 -17.27
CA LEU A 256 -4.10 -3.09 -16.93
C LEU A 256 -2.62 -2.72 -16.90
N PHE A 257 -1.77 -3.58 -16.34
CA PHE A 257 -0.32 -3.36 -16.33
C PHE A 257 0.24 -3.33 -17.75
N ARG A 258 -0.06 -4.34 -18.58
CA ARG A 258 0.44 -4.40 -19.97
C ARG A 258 -0.03 -3.20 -20.79
N GLN A 259 -1.28 -2.81 -20.67
CA GLN A 259 -1.81 -1.61 -21.35
C GLN A 259 -1.14 -0.32 -20.85
N SER A 260 -0.80 -0.26 -19.56
CA SER A 260 -0.06 0.87 -18.99
C SER A 260 1.36 0.96 -19.54
N MET A 261 2.05 -0.19 -19.71
CA MET A 261 3.37 -0.26 -20.35
C MET A 261 3.32 0.17 -21.84
N ASP A 262 2.23 -0.09 -22.54
CA ASP A 262 2.00 0.37 -23.92
C ASP A 262 1.65 1.86 -23.97
N ALA A 263 0.95 2.38 -22.98
CA ALA A 263 0.58 3.79 -22.88
C ALA A 263 1.77 4.69 -22.54
N ILE A 264 2.72 4.19 -21.73
CA ILE A 264 3.96 4.87 -21.37
C ILE A 264 5.12 3.93 -21.72
N ARG A 265 5.81 4.23 -22.82
CA ARG A 265 6.92 3.40 -23.32
C ARG A 265 8.27 4.03 -23.02
N LEU A 266 9.22 3.23 -22.60
CA LEU A 266 10.64 3.58 -22.57
C LEU A 266 11.24 3.21 -23.94
N VAL A 267 11.79 4.21 -24.63
CA VAL A 267 12.18 4.07 -26.05
C VAL A 267 13.65 4.31 -26.31
N ASN A 268 14.15 3.77 -27.41
CA ASN A 268 15.47 4.03 -27.94
C ASN A 268 15.43 5.24 -28.91
N LEU A 269 15.87 6.39 -28.44
CA LEU A 269 15.90 7.60 -29.28
C LEU A 269 16.92 7.52 -30.42
N GLU A 270 17.91 6.61 -30.35
CA GLU A 270 18.90 6.42 -31.41
C GLU A 270 18.32 5.73 -32.66
N THR A 271 17.13 5.19 -32.59
CA THR A 271 16.38 4.63 -33.73
C THR A 271 15.73 5.70 -34.60
N LEU A 272 15.70 6.96 -34.12
CA LEU A 272 15.13 8.09 -34.87
C LEU A 272 16.16 8.73 -35.76
N THR A 273 15.70 9.17 -36.94
CA THR A 273 16.47 10.05 -37.83
C THR A 273 16.56 11.46 -37.24
N GLU A 274 17.56 12.25 -37.68
CA GLU A 274 17.71 13.64 -37.26
C GLU A 274 16.46 14.49 -37.55
N ASN A 275 15.83 14.28 -38.71
CA ASN A 275 14.57 14.96 -39.06
C ASN A 275 13.42 14.58 -38.14
N GLU A 276 13.32 13.34 -37.66
CA GLU A 276 12.28 12.89 -36.74
C GLU A 276 12.49 13.47 -35.33
N LEU A 277 13.73 13.61 -34.91
CA LEU A 277 14.06 14.30 -33.67
C LEU A 277 13.73 15.78 -33.70
N LEU A 278 14.08 16.47 -34.82
CA LEU A 278 13.80 17.89 -35.02
C LEU A 278 12.31 18.21 -35.15
N SER A 279 11.52 17.28 -35.74
CA SER A 279 10.07 17.42 -35.92
C SER A 279 9.23 16.91 -34.75
N ASP A 280 9.85 16.59 -33.61
CA ASP A 280 9.23 16.01 -32.40
C ASP A 280 8.41 14.72 -32.66
N ASN A 281 8.81 13.93 -33.67
CA ASN A 281 8.20 12.65 -34.00
C ASN A 281 8.72 11.49 -33.16
N ARG A 282 8.96 11.71 -31.87
CA ARG A 282 9.50 10.72 -30.92
C ARG A 282 8.63 9.46 -30.79
N ASN A 283 7.34 9.57 -31.15
CA ASN A 283 6.41 8.44 -31.18
C ASN A 283 6.87 7.28 -32.06
N ARG A 284 7.75 7.51 -33.04
CA ARG A 284 8.30 6.51 -33.95
C ARG A 284 9.46 5.73 -33.35
N ALA A 285 10.07 6.24 -32.27
CA ALA A 285 11.15 5.55 -31.61
C ALA A 285 10.73 4.12 -31.18
N GLU A 286 11.63 3.17 -31.39
CA GLU A 286 11.40 1.79 -30.98
C GLU A 286 11.37 1.67 -29.46
N THR A 287 10.50 0.82 -28.94
CA THR A 287 10.49 0.46 -27.51
C THR A 287 11.78 -0.29 -27.18
N LEU A 288 12.37 0.00 -26.03
CA LEU A 288 13.54 -0.75 -25.57
C LEU A 288 13.16 -2.22 -25.28
N PRO A 289 13.95 -3.19 -25.73
CA PRO A 289 13.67 -4.61 -25.53
C PRO A 289 13.42 -5.00 -24.07
N ILE A 290 14.12 -4.36 -23.12
CA ILE A 290 13.90 -4.58 -21.67
C ILE A 290 12.50 -4.18 -21.24
N TRP A 291 11.92 -3.13 -21.83
CA TRP A 291 10.56 -2.67 -21.52
C TRP A 291 9.51 -3.67 -21.99
N ASP A 292 9.68 -4.21 -23.19
CA ASP A 292 8.82 -5.27 -23.72
C ASP A 292 8.97 -6.56 -22.92
N HIS A 293 10.21 -6.95 -22.55
CA HIS A 293 10.45 -8.11 -21.70
C HIS A 293 9.70 -8.01 -20.35
N ILE A 294 9.73 -6.84 -19.68
CA ILE A 294 9.02 -6.60 -18.43
C ILE A 294 7.51 -6.72 -18.64
N LYS A 295 6.99 -6.13 -19.72
CA LYS A 295 5.56 -6.19 -20.05
C LYS A 295 5.08 -7.64 -20.27
N GLU A 296 5.85 -8.45 -20.99
CA GLU A 296 5.51 -9.82 -21.32
C GLU A 296 5.68 -10.78 -20.14
N SER A 297 6.71 -10.59 -19.33
CA SER A 297 6.98 -11.40 -18.16
C SER A 297 6.10 -11.07 -16.95
N TYR A 298 5.30 -9.98 -17.00
CA TYR A 298 4.48 -9.57 -15.88
C TYR A 298 3.39 -10.57 -15.55
N SER A 299 3.38 -11.04 -14.33
CA SER A 299 2.31 -11.85 -13.75
C SER A 299 2.16 -11.54 -12.25
N ILE A 300 0.91 -11.56 -11.79
CA ILE A 300 0.57 -11.44 -10.36
C ILE A 300 0.03 -12.73 -9.78
N LYS A 301 0.13 -13.85 -10.50
CA LYS A 301 -0.43 -15.13 -10.05
C LYS A 301 0.17 -15.57 -8.73
N GLU A 302 1.47 -15.56 -8.61
CA GLU A 302 2.19 -15.92 -7.37
C GLU A 302 1.87 -14.94 -6.24
N PHE A 303 1.81 -13.63 -6.55
CA PHE A 303 1.41 -12.59 -5.60
C PHE A 303 0.00 -12.83 -5.06
N LEU A 304 -0.98 -13.18 -5.90
CA LEU A 304 -2.34 -13.47 -5.49
C LEU A 304 -2.48 -14.82 -4.76
N GLN A 305 -1.51 -15.70 -4.86
CA GLN A 305 -1.46 -16.98 -4.13
C GLN A 305 -0.77 -16.84 -2.77
N LEU A 306 -0.11 -15.71 -2.53
CA LEU A 306 0.49 -15.45 -1.23
C LEU A 306 -0.62 -15.44 -0.17
N ASP A 307 -0.62 -16.48 0.65
CA ASP A 307 -1.55 -16.66 1.75
C ASP A 307 -0.76 -17.12 2.97
N MET A 308 -0.62 -16.24 3.93
CA MET A 308 0.07 -16.55 5.18
C MET A 308 -0.93 -16.63 6.33
N PRO A 309 -0.91 -17.70 7.12
CA PRO A 309 -1.72 -17.79 8.32
C PRO A 309 -1.46 -16.60 9.26
N LEU A 310 -2.52 -15.98 9.75
CA LEU A 310 -2.51 -14.84 10.69
C LEU A 310 -1.57 -15.04 11.88
N GLU A 311 -1.45 -16.25 12.38
CA GLU A 311 -0.59 -16.57 13.52
C GLU A 311 0.91 -16.45 13.21
N ARG A 312 1.33 -16.81 11.99
CA ARG A 312 2.71 -16.57 11.52
C ARG A 312 3.00 -15.09 11.38
N MET A 313 2.00 -14.30 11.01
CA MET A 313 2.10 -12.87 10.85
C MET A 313 2.35 -12.16 12.17
N LYS A 314 1.61 -12.49 13.23
CA LYS A 314 1.84 -11.94 14.57
C LYS A 314 3.28 -12.12 15.02
N ARG A 315 3.93 -13.24 14.70
CA ARG A 315 5.34 -13.50 15.01
C ARG A 315 6.34 -12.73 14.12
N LYS A 316 5.98 -12.40 12.87
CA LYS A 316 6.87 -11.72 11.91
C LYS A 316 6.81 -10.19 11.96
N LEU A 317 5.63 -9.63 12.18
CA LEU A 317 5.42 -8.18 12.23
C LEU A 317 5.80 -7.58 13.59
N TYR A 318 5.76 -8.38 14.64
CA TYR A 318 6.04 -7.92 16.00
C TYR A 318 7.43 -8.34 16.49
N ALA A 319 8.42 -7.46 16.25
CA ALA A 319 9.19 -7.07 17.40
C ALA A 319 8.28 -6.07 18.15
N TYR A 320 7.57 -6.56 19.17
CA TYR A 320 6.74 -5.78 20.06
C TYR A 320 7.57 -4.59 20.56
N THR A 321 7.23 -3.40 20.11
CA THR A 321 7.95 -2.18 20.46
C THR A 321 7.46 -1.69 21.82
N ALA A 322 8.27 -0.88 22.51
CA ALA A 322 7.82 -0.23 23.74
C ALA A 322 6.53 0.59 23.49
N ASP A 323 6.39 1.16 22.30
CA ASP A 323 5.19 1.92 21.89
C ASP A 323 3.95 1.02 21.76
N ASP A 324 4.10 -0.21 21.25
CA ASP A 324 3.00 -1.18 21.18
C ASP A 324 2.54 -1.62 22.58
N ALA A 325 3.49 -1.77 23.52
CA ALA A 325 3.18 -2.07 24.90
C ALA A 325 2.39 -0.94 25.59
N VAL A 326 2.73 0.30 25.28
CA VAL A 326 2.01 1.48 25.80
C VAL A 326 0.61 1.54 25.22
N LEU A 327 0.42 1.32 23.93
CA LEU A 327 -0.90 1.31 23.28
C LEU A 327 -1.80 0.19 23.83
N ASP A 328 -1.26 -1.02 24.01
CA ASP A 328 -2.00 -2.12 24.62
C ASP A 328 -2.36 -1.84 26.08
N PHE A 329 -1.47 -1.20 26.84
CA PHE A 329 -1.73 -0.78 28.20
C PHE A 329 -2.85 0.26 28.28
N ILE A 330 -2.80 1.27 27.41
CA ILE A 330 -3.80 2.33 27.35
C ILE A 330 -5.17 1.77 26.94
N ALA A 331 -5.23 0.89 25.93
CA ALA A 331 -6.46 0.24 25.50
C ALA A 331 -7.04 -0.64 26.63
N LEU A 332 -6.20 -1.33 27.39
CA LEU A 332 -6.59 -2.14 28.53
C LEU A 332 -7.11 -1.28 29.68
N GLU A 333 -6.43 -0.18 30.02
CA GLU A 333 -6.84 0.76 31.06
C GLU A 333 -8.19 1.40 30.70
N HIS A 334 -8.39 1.78 29.44
CA HIS A 334 -9.64 2.32 28.94
C HIS A 334 -10.80 1.31 29.08
N LYS A 335 -10.58 0.06 28.66
CA LYS A 335 -11.56 -1.02 28.78
C LYS A 335 -11.91 -1.32 30.25
N CYS A 336 -10.94 -1.29 31.15
CA CYS A 336 -11.16 -1.48 32.58
C CYS A 336 -11.99 -0.35 33.18
N ASN A 337 -11.74 0.90 32.79
CA ASN A 337 -12.50 2.06 33.25
C ASN A 337 -13.95 2.03 32.77
N MET A 338 -14.21 1.57 31.53
CA MET A 338 -15.56 1.39 30.96
C MET A 338 -16.36 0.32 31.71
N HIS A 339 -15.72 -0.74 32.16
CA HIS A 339 -16.38 -1.86 32.85
C HIS A 339 -16.33 -1.79 34.38
N GLY A 340 -15.79 -0.71 34.97
CA GLY A 340 -15.68 -0.55 36.41
C GLY A 340 -14.75 -1.58 37.10
N THR A 341 -13.86 -2.21 36.36
CA THR A 341 -12.90 -3.20 36.84
C THR A 341 -11.56 -2.57 37.26
N GLN A 342 -10.91 -3.11 38.28
CA GLN A 342 -9.62 -2.59 38.73
C GLN A 342 -8.50 -2.97 37.73
N LEU A 343 -7.77 -1.95 37.27
CA LEU A 343 -6.67 -2.08 36.32
C LEU A 343 -5.59 -3.07 36.78
N ASP A 344 -5.28 -3.09 38.10
CA ASP A 344 -4.24 -3.95 38.66
C ASP A 344 -4.47 -5.44 38.46
N TYR A 345 -5.73 -5.88 38.51
CA TYR A 345 -6.08 -7.28 38.25
C TYR A 345 -5.89 -7.68 36.80
N TRP A 346 -6.37 -6.86 35.87
CA TRP A 346 -6.23 -7.11 34.43
C TRP A 346 -4.81 -6.99 33.93
N PHE A 347 -4.05 -6.05 34.47
CA PHE A 347 -2.63 -5.90 34.18
C PHE A 347 -1.83 -7.13 34.61
N TYR A 348 -2.10 -7.65 35.80
CA TYR A 348 -1.48 -8.85 36.31
C TYR A 348 -1.76 -10.08 35.45
N GLU A 349 -3.02 -10.28 35.03
CA GLU A 349 -3.42 -11.41 34.20
C GLU A 349 -2.86 -11.27 32.75
N GLU A 350 -2.81 -10.08 32.19
CA GLU A 350 -2.22 -9.85 30.85
C GLU A 350 -0.69 -10.03 30.87
N VAL A 351 0.00 -9.54 31.86
CA VAL A 351 1.45 -9.77 32.05
C VAL A 351 1.74 -11.26 32.23
N LYS A 352 0.91 -11.97 32.97
CA LYS A 352 1.01 -13.42 33.18
C LYS A 352 0.78 -14.18 31.87
N ARG A 353 -0.23 -13.79 31.11
CA ARG A 353 -0.53 -14.36 29.78
C ARG A 353 0.63 -14.15 28.79
N GLN A 354 1.22 -12.95 28.79
CA GLN A 354 2.34 -12.63 27.91
C GLN A 354 3.65 -13.31 28.32
N LYS A 355 3.88 -13.53 29.63
CA LYS A 355 5.01 -14.34 30.10
C LYS A 355 4.87 -15.79 29.64
N SER A 356 3.70 -16.42 29.82
CA SER A 356 3.45 -17.80 29.36
C SER A 356 3.60 -17.96 27.85
N HIS A 357 3.22 -16.95 27.07
CA HIS A 357 3.45 -16.95 25.62
C HIS A 357 4.91 -16.79 25.23
N LYS A 358 5.72 -16.06 26.03
CA LYS A 358 7.17 -15.94 25.80
C LYS A 358 7.93 -17.22 26.21
N GLU A 359 7.54 -17.83 27.29
CA GLU A 359 8.14 -19.09 27.76
C GLU A 359 7.86 -20.23 26.75
N ASN A 360 6.64 -20.36 26.26
CA ASN A 360 6.27 -21.32 25.19
C ASN A 360 6.92 -21.02 23.83
N ALA A 361 7.41 -19.79 23.58
CA ALA A 361 8.09 -19.43 22.35
C ALA A 361 9.63 -19.63 22.41
N LEU A 362 10.17 -19.86 23.60
CA LEU A 362 11.59 -20.17 23.82
C LEU A 362 11.85 -21.68 23.90
N GLU A 363 10.80 -22.51 24.02
CA GLU A 363 10.88 -23.98 24.04
C GLU A 363 10.62 -24.62 22.67
N LEU A 364 10.47 -23.82 21.59
CA LEU A 364 10.35 -24.23 20.18
C LEU A 364 11.47 -23.61 19.33
#